data_2fae8a18a30b3142838e3c08e22e85fe
#
_entry.id   2fae8a18a30b3142838e3c08e22e85fe
#
_cell.length_a   1.000
_cell.length_b   1.000
_cell.length_c   1.000
_cell.angle_alpha   90.00
_cell.angle_beta   90.00
_cell.angle_gamma   90.00
#
_symmetry.space_group_name_H-M   'P 1'
#
loop_
_entity.id
_entity.type
_entity.pdbx_description
1 polymer ?
#
loop_
_entity_poly.entity_id
_entity_poly.type
_entity_poly.pdbx_seq_one_letter_code
_entity_poly.pdbx_strand_id
1 'polypeptide(L)'
;IRSEIQGGQHNVQCTKNCRVVDSWLHDSIVFGESHNNAFISNGGSDYSVEHTSLHCNRQPIGTAGCSADLSLFGDFAPIERATVSRSLFVANSTGASYCLYGGTGNSKPYDAQANTIKMIDNVFQRGSNNKCGESGPVTGFLKPDGSYPTGNVWSGNVWSNGGAVLPSS
;
A
#
# COMPACT_ATOMS: atom_id res chain seq x y z
N ILE A 1 -17.78 -6.66 -7.47
CA ILE A 1 -17.31 -7.26 -8.74
C ILE A 1 -15.99 -7.94 -8.45
N ARG A 2 -15.89 -9.19 -8.78
CA ARG A 2 -14.61 -9.94 -8.75
C ARG A 2 -13.88 -9.64 -10.03
N SER A 3 -12.68 -9.10 -9.93
CA SER A 3 -11.91 -8.67 -11.10
C SER A 3 -10.45 -9.05 -10.96
N GLU A 4 -9.85 -9.44 -12.05
CA GLU A 4 -8.41 -9.47 -12.25
C GLU A 4 -8.02 -8.21 -12.99
N ILE A 5 -7.06 -7.44 -12.44
CA ILE A 5 -6.62 -6.17 -13.01
C ILE A 5 -5.10 -6.24 -13.15
N GLN A 6 -4.61 -6.16 -14.38
CA GLN A 6 -3.20 -6.26 -14.72
C GLN A 6 -2.81 -5.21 -15.77
N GLY A 7 -1.53 -4.99 -15.91
CA GLY A 7 -0.99 -4.01 -16.86
C GLY A 7 -1.00 -2.58 -16.30
N GLY A 8 -0.54 -1.63 -17.11
CA GLY A 8 -0.41 -0.23 -16.70
C GLY A 8 0.75 0.02 -15.72
N GLN A 9 1.06 1.28 -15.49
CA GLN A 9 2.03 1.68 -14.46
C GLN A 9 1.49 1.34 -13.06
N HIS A 10 0.21 1.62 -12.83
CA HIS A 10 -0.55 1.22 -11.65
C HIS A 10 -1.75 0.39 -12.11
N ASN A 11 -2.07 -0.70 -11.40
CA ASN A 11 -3.26 -1.47 -11.75
C ASN A 11 -4.53 -0.65 -11.42
N VAL A 12 -4.52 0.06 -10.27
CA VAL A 12 -5.56 1.02 -9.89
C VAL A 12 -4.93 2.31 -9.38
N GLN A 13 -5.30 3.43 -9.96
CA GLN A 13 -5.03 4.76 -9.42
C GLN A 13 -6.34 5.43 -9.05
N CYS A 14 -6.41 5.96 -7.83
CA CYS A 14 -7.65 6.52 -7.30
C CYS A 14 -7.44 7.86 -6.61
N THR A 15 -8.37 8.79 -6.83
CA THR A 15 -8.39 10.09 -6.14
C THR A 15 -9.55 10.22 -5.17
N LYS A 16 -10.74 9.68 -5.51
CA LYS A 16 -11.93 9.83 -4.65
C LYS A 16 -13.00 8.77 -4.93
N ASN A 17 -13.69 8.34 -3.88
CA ASN A 17 -14.85 7.43 -3.96
C ASN A 17 -14.56 6.11 -4.69
N CYS A 18 -13.42 5.50 -4.41
CA CYS A 18 -13.03 4.25 -5.05
C CYS A 18 -13.32 3.05 -4.16
N ARG A 19 -13.83 2.00 -4.79
CA ARG A 19 -14.04 0.72 -4.13
C ARG A 19 -13.51 -0.43 -4.97
N VAL A 20 -12.51 -1.13 -4.46
CA VAL A 20 -11.94 -2.36 -5.02
C VAL A 20 -12.28 -3.51 -4.09
N VAL A 21 -12.98 -4.52 -4.58
CA VAL A 21 -13.47 -5.63 -3.75
C VAL A 21 -13.31 -6.95 -4.49
N ASP A 22 -12.95 -8.01 -3.76
CA ASP A 22 -12.83 -9.37 -4.29
C ASP A 22 -11.96 -9.43 -5.57
N SER A 23 -10.84 -8.74 -5.58
CA SER A 23 -10.05 -8.53 -6.79
C SER A 23 -8.62 -9.04 -6.64
N TRP A 24 -7.94 -9.18 -7.77
CA TRP A 24 -6.52 -9.45 -7.84
C TRP A 24 -5.86 -8.38 -8.71
N LEU A 25 -4.97 -7.57 -8.08
CA LEU A 25 -4.20 -6.53 -8.73
C LEU A 25 -2.75 -7.00 -8.86
N HIS A 26 -2.26 -7.17 -10.08
CA HIS A 26 -0.92 -7.71 -10.31
C HIS A 26 -0.37 -7.34 -11.69
N ASP A 27 0.86 -7.76 -11.98
CA ASP A 27 1.50 -7.63 -13.28
C ASP A 27 1.45 -6.22 -13.87
N SER A 28 1.83 -5.20 -13.07
CA SER A 28 2.02 -3.85 -13.58
C SER A 28 3.16 -3.82 -14.62
N ILE A 29 3.17 -2.83 -15.50
CA ILE A 29 4.17 -2.71 -16.57
C ILE A 29 5.19 -1.65 -16.20
N VAL A 30 6.46 -2.04 -16.09
CA VAL A 30 7.58 -1.14 -15.84
C VAL A 30 8.10 -0.59 -17.16
N PHE A 31 8.24 0.72 -17.27
CA PHE A 31 8.82 1.41 -18.42
C PHE A 31 9.44 2.75 -18.01
N GLY A 32 10.49 3.16 -18.73
CA GLY A 32 11.16 4.44 -18.46
C GLY A 32 11.68 4.56 -17.04
N GLU A 33 11.20 5.55 -16.30
CA GLU A 33 11.50 5.81 -14.89
C GLU A 33 10.26 5.60 -14.00
N SER A 34 9.36 4.69 -14.40
CA SER A 34 8.09 4.48 -13.71
C SER A 34 8.27 3.92 -12.31
N HIS A 35 7.46 4.43 -11.38
CA HIS A 35 7.31 3.89 -10.04
C HIS A 35 5.93 3.22 -9.95
N ASN A 36 5.94 1.89 -9.89
CA ASN A 36 4.74 1.08 -10.04
C ASN A 36 4.10 0.74 -8.69
N ASN A 37 2.78 0.53 -8.71
CA ASN A 37 2.00 0.06 -7.56
C ASN A 37 0.84 -0.81 -8.05
N ALA A 38 0.38 -1.77 -7.25
CA ALA A 38 -0.88 -2.43 -7.53
C ALA A 38 -2.05 -1.46 -7.27
N PHE A 39 -2.03 -0.74 -6.15
CA PHE A 39 -2.97 0.36 -5.88
C PHE A 39 -2.22 1.61 -5.46
N ILE A 40 -2.60 2.77 -5.99
CA ILE A 40 -2.05 4.06 -5.58
C ILE A 40 -3.12 5.13 -5.44
N SER A 41 -2.91 6.00 -4.45
CA SER A 41 -3.50 7.34 -4.39
C SER A 41 -2.42 8.38 -4.10
N ASN A 42 -2.42 9.46 -4.87
CA ASN A 42 -1.54 10.62 -4.67
C ASN A 42 -2.25 11.78 -3.95
N GLY A 43 -3.28 11.45 -3.19
CA GLY A 43 -4.11 12.39 -2.43
C GLY A 43 -5.59 12.25 -2.75
N GLY A 44 -6.43 12.53 -1.75
CA GLY A 44 -7.87 12.50 -1.83
C GLY A 44 -8.52 11.60 -0.78
N SER A 45 -9.74 11.10 -1.05
CA SER A 45 -10.56 10.53 0.02
C SER A 45 -11.51 9.41 -0.40
N ASP A 46 -12.02 8.71 0.61
CA ASP A 46 -13.11 7.75 0.47
C ASP A 46 -12.71 6.52 -0.37
N TYR A 47 -11.63 5.87 0.04
CA TYR A 47 -11.12 4.64 -0.58
C TYR A 47 -11.54 3.41 0.22
N SER A 48 -11.90 2.35 -0.48
CA SER A 48 -12.09 1.03 0.11
C SER A 48 -11.41 -0.03 -0.76
N VAL A 49 -10.47 -0.75 -0.17
CA VAL A 49 -9.85 -1.95 -0.74
C VAL A 49 -10.16 -3.10 0.20
N GLU A 50 -10.92 -4.07 -0.27
CA GLU A 50 -11.48 -5.12 0.57
C GLU A 50 -11.34 -6.48 -0.08
N HIS A 51 -10.87 -7.48 0.68
CA HIS A 51 -10.73 -8.86 0.23
C HIS A 51 -10.04 -8.97 -1.15
N THR A 52 -8.92 -8.26 -1.27
CA THR A 52 -8.19 -8.08 -2.54
C THR A 52 -6.75 -8.52 -2.37
N SER A 53 -6.22 -9.25 -3.34
CA SER A 53 -4.80 -9.55 -3.42
C SER A 53 -4.06 -8.44 -4.18
N LEU A 54 -3.00 -7.92 -3.57
CA LEU A 54 -2.21 -6.80 -4.07
C LEU A 54 -0.78 -7.27 -4.32
N HIS A 55 -0.27 -7.12 -5.52
CA HIS A 55 1.06 -7.57 -5.89
C HIS A 55 1.68 -6.69 -6.98
N CYS A 56 2.55 -5.79 -6.61
CA CYS A 56 3.39 -5.08 -7.56
C CYS A 56 4.61 -5.95 -7.90
N ASN A 57 4.43 -6.96 -8.75
CA ASN A 57 5.35 -8.07 -8.98
C ASN A 57 6.31 -7.85 -10.16
N ARG A 58 6.89 -6.66 -10.29
CA ARG A 58 7.85 -6.38 -11.37
C ARG A 58 9.26 -6.17 -10.85
N GLN A 59 10.21 -6.79 -11.56
CA GLN A 59 11.63 -6.56 -11.32
C GLN A 59 12.00 -5.15 -11.79
N PRO A 60 12.90 -4.46 -11.08
CA PRO A 60 13.38 -3.16 -11.48
C PRO A 60 14.08 -3.20 -12.84
N ILE A 61 13.92 -2.13 -13.61
CA ILE A 61 14.66 -1.88 -14.86
C ILE A 61 15.29 -0.49 -14.73
N GLY A 62 16.59 -0.43 -14.50
CA GLY A 62 17.27 0.83 -14.19
C GLY A 62 16.77 1.42 -12.89
N THR A 63 16.20 2.63 -12.95
CA THR A 63 15.58 3.32 -11.80
C THR A 63 14.07 3.07 -11.67
N ALA A 64 13.47 2.44 -12.67
CA ALA A 64 12.05 2.09 -12.67
C ALA A 64 11.79 0.80 -11.89
N GLY A 65 10.65 0.70 -11.22
CA GLY A 65 10.28 -0.51 -10.47
C GLY A 65 9.06 -0.31 -9.59
N CYS A 66 8.76 -1.31 -8.79
CA CYS A 66 7.68 -1.25 -7.83
C CYS A 66 8.05 -0.39 -6.61
N SER A 67 7.19 0.55 -6.24
CA SER A 67 7.29 1.24 -4.93
C SER A 67 6.70 0.38 -3.83
N ALA A 68 5.48 -0.09 -4.02
CA ALA A 68 4.76 -0.94 -3.08
C ALA A 68 3.59 -1.66 -3.76
N ASP A 69 2.95 -2.58 -3.03
CA ASP A 69 1.66 -3.13 -3.44
C ASP A 69 0.56 -2.09 -3.30
N LEU A 70 0.57 -1.34 -2.20
CA LEU A 70 -0.36 -0.23 -1.98
C LEU A 70 0.39 1.00 -1.49
N SER A 71 0.18 2.12 -2.18
CA SER A 71 0.75 3.41 -1.79
C SER A 71 -0.32 4.46 -1.59
N LEU A 72 -0.29 5.09 -0.43
CA LEU A 72 -1.04 6.29 -0.11
C LEU A 72 -0.03 7.42 0.05
N PHE A 73 -0.06 8.40 -0.84
CA PHE A 73 0.85 9.53 -0.83
C PHE A 73 0.09 10.85 -0.77
N GLY A 74 0.50 11.75 0.10
CA GLY A 74 -0.02 13.10 0.19
C GLY A 74 0.66 14.07 -0.79
N ASP A 75 0.73 13.72 -2.09
CA ASP A 75 1.39 14.56 -3.09
C ASP A 75 0.57 15.81 -3.46
N PHE A 76 -0.74 15.65 -3.67
CA PHE A 76 -1.62 16.70 -4.18
C PHE A 76 -2.75 17.09 -3.23
N ALA A 77 -3.07 16.20 -2.26
CA ALA A 77 -4.05 16.44 -1.21
C ALA A 77 -3.79 15.46 -0.05
N PRO A 78 -4.34 15.71 1.15
CA PRO A 78 -4.30 14.72 2.23
C PRO A 78 -4.97 13.41 1.83
N ILE A 79 -4.49 12.29 2.40
CA ILE A 79 -5.20 11.02 2.36
C ILE A 79 -6.22 10.99 3.51
N GLU A 80 -7.48 10.82 3.18
CA GLU A 80 -8.55 10.83 4.18
C GLU A 80 -9.53 9.67 3.98
N ARG A 81 -10.02 9.10 5.07
CA ARG A 81 -11.06 8.06 5.06
C ARG A 81 -10.76 6.89 4.12
N ALA A 82 -9.56 6.34 4.24
CA ALA A 82 -9.12 5.17 3.52
C ALA A 82 -9.32 3.91 4.37
N THR A 83 -9.87 2.85 3.81
CA THR A 83 -9.98 1.55 4.49
C THR A 83 -9.42 0.46 3.61
N VAL A 84 -8.46 -0.29 4.14
CA VAL A 84 -7.95 -1.53 3.53
C VAL A 84 -8.20 -2.66 4.50
N SER A 85 -8.98 -3.65 4.09
CA SER A 85 -9.39 -4.71 5.00
C SER A 85 -9.41 -6.08 4.34
N ARG A 86 -9.12 -7.12 5.15
CA ARG A 86 -9.15 -8.54 4.75
C ARG A 86 -8.44 -8.81 3.42
N SER A 87 -7.38 -8.04 3.15
CA SER A 87 -6.64 -8.09 1.90
C SER A 87 -5.27 -8.75 2.09
N LEU A 88 -4.72 -9.29 1.01
CA LEU A 88 -3.42 -9.92 0.98
C LEU A 88 -2.40 -9.01 0.31
N PHE A 89 -1.35 -8.64 1.02
CA PHE A 89 -0.14 -8.04 0.48
C PHE A 89 0.84 -9.16 0.14
N VAL A 90 1.08 -9.37 -1.14
CA VAL A 90 1.95 -10.44 -1.65
C VAL A 90 3.40 -10.00 -1.58
N ALA A 91 4.29 -10.86 -1.15
CA ALA A 91 5.67 -10.50 -0.91
C ALA A 91 6.43 -10.10 -2.20
N ASN A 92 7.10 -8.98 -2.13
CA ASN A 92 8.03 -8.46 -3.12
C ASN A 92 9.44 -8.41 -2.52
N SER A 93 10.11 -9.54 -2.39
CA SER A 93 11.43 -9.63 -1.76
C SER A 93 12.52 -8.86 -2.52
N THR A 94 12.27 -8.55 -3.77
CA THR A 94 13.14 -7.76 -4.64
C THR A 94 12.29 -6.80 -5.46
N GLY A 95 12.68 -5.54 -5.53
CA GLY A 95 12.08 -4.56 -6.43
C GLY A 95 10.93 -3.74 -5.89
N ALA A 96 10.46 -3.97 -4.66
CA ALA A 96 9.57 -3.05 -3.97
C ALA A 96 10.11 -2.76 -2.57
N SER A 97 10.24 -1.48 -2.22
CA SER A 97 10.81 -1.11 -0.92
C SER A 97 9.97 -1.60 0.25
N TYR A 98 8.67 -1.41 0.16
CA TYR A 98 7.67 -1.84 1.16
C TYR A 98 6.46 -2.46 0.46
N CYS A 99 5.63 -3.22 1.17
CA CYS A 99 4.33 -3.62 0.65
C CYS A 99 3.27 -2.54 0.83
N LEU A 100 3.44 -1.67 1.84
CA LEU A 100 2.51 -0.58 2.13
C LEU A 100 3.22 0.72 2.46
N TYR A 101 2.84 1.80 1.78
CA TYR A 101 3.03 3.18 2.23
C TYR A 101 1.71 3.69 2.83
N GLY A 102 1.74 4.02 4.11
CA GLY A 102 0.53 4.23 4.91
C GLY A 102 -0.06 5.64 4.87
N GLY A 103 0.54 6.57 4.12
CA GLY A 103 -0.04 7.90 3.86
C GLY A 103 0.30 9.00 4.86
N THR A 104 1.05 8.69 5.93
CA THR A 104 1.38 9.66 7.00
C THR A 104 2.88 9.83 7.21
N GLY A 105 3.67 9.38 6.25
CA GLY A 105 5.11 9.66 6.22
C GLY A 105 5.37 11.17 6.24
N ASN A 106 6.61 11.58 6.30
CA ASN A 106 6.97 13.00 6.31
C ASN A 106 7.70 13.39 5.01
N SER A 107 7.38 12.71 3.92
CA SER A 107 8.05 12.88 2.63
C SER A 107 7.25 13.65 1.60
N LYS A 108 5.94 13.84 1.83
CA LYS A 108 5.02 14.48 0.90
C LYS A 108 4.36 15.72 1.52
N PRO A 109 3.95 16.70 0.69
CA PRO A 109 3.43 18.00 1.18
C PRO A 109 2.24 17.90 2.12
N TYR A 110 1.39 16.88 1.95
CA TYR A 110 0.14 16.73 2.70
C TYR A 110 0.13 15.55 3.68
N ASP A 111 1.23 14.83 3.83
CA ASP A 111 1.31 13.64 4.72
C ASP A 111 0.90 13.97 6.17
N ALA A 112 1.31 15.12 6.69
CA ALA A 112 0.98 15.54 8.05
C ALA A 112 -0.52 15.78 8.30
N GLN A 113 -1.31 15.92 7.24
CA GLN A 113 -2.75 16.17 7.30
C GLN A 113 -3.57 14.88 7.09
N ALA A 114 -2.92 13.77 6.74
CA ALA A 114 -3.59 12.49 6.54
C ALA A 114 -4.31 12.03 7.81
N ASN A 115 -5.50 11.47 7.64
CA ASN A 115 -6.34 11.07 8.76
C ASN A 115 -7.34 9.95 8.39
N THR A 116 -7.83 9.27 9.41
CA THR A 116 -8.90 8.26 9.28
C THR A 116 -8.52 7.15 8.28
N ILE A 117 -7.27 6.71 8.32
CA ILE A 117 -6.78 5.58 7.53
C ILE A 117 -6.90 4.31 8.39
N LYS A 118 -7.55 3.29 7.86
CA LYS A 118 -7.82 2.04 8.57
C LYS A 118 -7.22 0.86 7.83
N MET A 119 -6.33 0.14 8.50
CA MET A 119 -5.74 -1.13 8.05
C MET A 119 -6.24 -2.23 8.99
N ILE A 120 -7.16 -3.08 8.50
CA ILE A 120 -7.91 -4.01 9.36
C ILE A 120 -7.86 -5.42 8.79
N ASP A 121 -7.41 -6.38 9.62
CA ASP A 121 -7.43 -7.81 9.32
C ASP A 121 -6.74 -8.20 7.99
N ASN A 122 -5.65 -7.50 7.64
CA ASN A 122 -4.90 -7.81 6.44
C ASN A 122 -3.81 -8.84 6.71
N VAL A 123 -3.45 -9.58 5.68
CA VAL A 123 -2.37 -10.55 5.69
C VAL A 123 -1.20 -10.00 4.87
N PHE A 124 0.00 -10.00 5.46
CA PHE A 124 1.24 -9.66 4.79
C PHE A 124 2.05 -10.95 4.56
N GLN A 125 2.36 -11.24 3.32
CA GLN A 125 3.17 -12.42 3.00
C GLN A 125 4.64 -12.15 3.30
N ARG A 126 5.33 -13.16 3.87
CA ARG A 126 6.78 -13.11 4.00
C ARG A 126 7.45 -13.63 2.73
N GLY A 127 8.35 -12.85 2.21
CA GLY A 127 9.21 -13.27 1.11
C GLY A 127 10.46 -14.02 1.58
N SER A 128 11.35 -14.29 0.65
CA SER A 128 12.63 -15.00 0.92
C SER A 128 13.55 -14.27 1.92
N ASN A 129 13.39 -12.93 2.03
CA ASN A 129 14.12 -12.09 2.98
C ASN A 129 13.42 -11.99 4.36
N ASN A 130 12.37 -12.79 4.61
CA ASN A 130 11.50 -12.73 5.80
C ASN A 130 10.74 -11.40 5.98
N LYS A 131 10.71 -10.54 4.97
CA LYS A 131 9.93 -9.31 4.94
C LYS A 131 8.89 -9.39 3.82
N CYS A 132 7.97 -8.43 3.75
CA CYS A 132 7.04 -8.31 2.63
C CYS A 132 7.67 -7.55 1.45
N GLY A 133 8.24 -6.38 1.68
CA GLY A 133 9.12 -5.68 0.73
C GLY A 133 10.59 -5.86 1.06
N GLU A 134 11.47 -5.16 0.36
CA GLU A 134 12.91 -5.20 0.63
C GLU A 134 13.25 -4.64 2.01
N SER A 135 12.65 -3.52 2.39
CA SER A 135 12.89 -2.84 3.65
C SER A 135 11.94 -3.27 4.76
N GLY A 136 10.70 -3.61 4.45
CA GLY A 136 9.72 -4.00 5.45
C GLY A 136 8.31 -4.21 4.89
N PRO A 137 7.35 -4.53 5.77
CA PRO A 137 5.95 -4.66 5.36
C PRO A 137 5.28 -3.29 5.16
N VAL A 138 5.61 -2.31 6.00
CA VAL A 138 4.92 -1.01 6.04
C VAL A 138 5.87 0.11 6.43
N THR A 139 5.61 1.29 5.90
CA THR A 139 6.18 2.56 6.35
C THR A 139 5.14 3.68 6.25
N GLY A 140 5.33 4.76 7.01
CA GLY A 140 4.50 5.95 6.92
C GLY A 140 3.03 5.74 7.32
N PHE A 141 2.73 4.83 8.25
CA PHE A 141 1.40 4.71 8.84
C PHE A 141 1.27 5.47 10.17
N LEU A 142 2.35 5.54 10.92
CA LEU A 142 2.46 6.39 12.11
C LEU A 142 3.12 7.72 11.73
N LYS A 143 2.89 8.75 12.54
CA LYS A 143 3.66 10.00 12.46
C LYS A 143 5.13 9.73 12.79
N PRO A 144 6.05 10.65 12.43
CA PRO A 144 7.47 10.50 12.75
C PRO A 144 7.78 10.33 14.25
N ASP A 145 6.92 10.83 15.12
CA ASP A 145 7.03 10.66 16.59
C ASP A 145 6.48 9.31 17.11
N GLY A 146 6.01 8.45 16.21
CA GLY A 146 5.43 7.16 16.52
C GLY A 146 3.96 7.20 16.95
N SER A 147 3.33 8.37 16.98
CA SER A 147 1.92 8.49 17.35
C SER A 147 1.00 8.18 16.17
N TYR A 148 -0.23 7.78 16.49
CA TYR A 148 -1.26 7.60 15.48
C TYR A 148 -1.81 8.95 15.02
N PRO A 149 -1.95 9.18 13.69
CA PRO A 149 -2.77 10.27 13.18
C PRO A 149 -4.23 10.14 13.63
N THR A 150 -4.95 11.24 13.61
CA THR A 150 -6.36 11.27 14.04
C THR A 150 -7.22 10.27 13.25
N GLY A 151 -7.90 9.40 13.96
CA GLY A 151 -8.82 8.42 13.38
C GLY A 151 -8.16 7.24 12.64
N ASN A 152 -6.82 7.16 12.62
CA ASN A 152 -6.13 6.01 12.06
C ASN A 152 -6.30 4.78 12.96
N VAL A 153 -6.51 3.62 12.33
CA VAL A 153 -6.68 2.33 13.00
C VAL A 153 -5.79 1.29 12.34
N TRP A 154 -5.00 0.61 13.17
CA TRP A 154 -4.24 -0.58 12.78
C TRP A 154 -4.67 -1.74 13.65
N SER A 155 -5.36 -2.73 13.10
CA SER A 155 -5.94 -3.82 13.88
C SER A 155 -5.95 -5.13 13.09
N GLY A 156 -5.63 -6.24 13.75
CA GLY A 156 -5.75 -7.58 13.19
C GLY A 156 -4.81 -7.90 12.01
N ASN A 157 -3.86 -7.03 11.70
CA ASN A 157 -2.93 -7.26 10.60
C ASN A 157 -1.87 -8.29 11.02
N VAL A 158 -1.69 -9.34 10.21
CA VAL A 158 -0.84 -10.48 10.54
C VAL A 158 0.08 -10.88 9.40
N TRP A 159 1.14 -11.58 9.73
CA TRP A 159 1.96 -12.27 8.76
C TRP A 159 1.27 -13.55 8.28
N SER A 160 1.49 -13.96 7.04
CA SER A 160 0.92 -15.18 6.45
C SER A 160 1.29 -16.48 7.18
N ASN A 161 2.38 -16.47 7.93
CA ASN A 161 2.82 -17.59 8.78
C ASN A 161 2.56 -17.37 10.28
N GLY A 162 1.71 -16.41 10.62
CA GLY A 162 1.33 -16.07 11.99
C GLY A 162 2.15 -14.94 12.61
N GLY A 163 1.60 -14.35 13.67
CA GLY A 163 2.15 -13.21 14.38
C GLY A 163 1.71 -11.87 13.81
N ALA A 164 1.69 -10.86 14.69
CA ALA A 164 1.24 -9.52 14.33
C ALA A 164 2.23 -8.79 13.40
N VAL A 165 1.71 -8.03 12.46
CA VAL A 165 2.44 -6.98 11.76
C VAL A 165 2.20 -5.66 12.48
N LEU A 166 3.27 -4.98 12.87
CA LEU A 166 3.17 -3.70 13.56
C LEU A 166 3.26 -2.54 12.56
N PRO A 167 2.54 -1.43 12.81
CA PRO A 167 2.68 -0.23 11.99
C PRO A 167 4.02 0.46 12.27
N SER A 168 4.47 1.25 11.29
CA SER A 168 5.67 2.08 11.45
C SER A 168 5.48 3.49 10.89
N SER A 169 6.36 4.40 11.30
CA SER A 169 6.51 5.74 10.74
C SER A 169 7.29 5.73 9.44
#